data_1099d296acd36c95462bd9033c341bfb
#
_entry.id   1099d296acd36c95462bd9033c341bfb
#
_cell.length_a   1.000
_cell.length_b   1.000
_cell.length_c   1.000
_cell.angle_alpha   90.00
_cell.angle_beta   90.00
_cell.angle_gamma   90.00
#
_symmetry.space_group_name_H-M   'P 1'
#
loop_
_entity.id
_entity.type
_entity.pdbx_description
1 polymer ?
#
loop_
_entity_poly.entity_id
_entity_poly.type
_entity_poly.pdbx_seq_one_letter_code
_entity_poly.pdbx_strand_id
1 'polypeptide(L)'
;MDPAIITLCVLAVAAFLFITELIPLAVTAMAACTMLGILGVLPSKAVYAGLSNSTVVLFGGMFVIGAAMFKTGLAEAIGIAVVKKAGTNEIPLMAAIMIVTIVLSSVSSNTGTVACLMPVIIGICQAAKIPASKELMPLAIAANVGGTITMIGTPPNVIVTGALTTAGLPTFGFFEFAAIGIPLSLVITVYTLFIGRHMIAAKSAGAMDEEALKAAKEEAGGGGDAPKSKTKMWISGHILIGVVLCMALNLKTVPLHTAAVTGAILCVITG
;
A
#
# COMPACT_ATOMS: atom_id res chain seq x y z
N MET A 1 4.38 30.67 -26.28
CA MET A 1 3.33 29.63 -26.23
C MET A 1 2.55 29.81 -24.95
N ASP A 2 1.25 29.56 -24.99
CA ASP A 2 0.42 29.60 -23.80
C ASP A 2 0.94 28.59 -22.75
N PRO A 3 1.14 28.99 -21.49
CA PRO A 3 1.58 28.08 -20.42
C PRO A 3 0.71 26.83 -20.28
N ALA A 4 -0.58 26.93 -20.57
CA ALA A 4 -1.51 25.79 -20.57
C ALA A 4 -1.14 24.76 -21.66
N ILE A 5 -0.80 25.19 -22.86
CA ILE A 5 -0.42 24.31 -23.97
C ILE A 5 0.91 23.59 -23.64
N ILE A 6 1.87 24.33 -23.08
CA ILE A 6 3.16 23.74 -22.64
C ILE A 6 2.92 22.66 -21.59
N THR A 7 2.07 22.95 -20.59
CA THR A 7 1.73 21.98 -19.55
C THR A 7 1.09 20.72 -20.12
N LEU A 8 0.13 20.86 -21.03
CA LEU A 8 -0.52 19.72 -21.70
C LEU A 8 0.47 18.88 -22.52
N CYS A 9 1.39 19.52 -23.24
CA CYS A 9 2.43 18.79 -23.98
C CYS A 9 3.36 18.00 -23.05
N VAL A 10 3.81 18.62 -21.94
CA VAL A 10 4.67 17.95 -20.96
C VAL A 10 3.92 16.79 -20.30
N LEU A 11 2.64 16.97 -19.96
CA LEU A 11 1.80 15.90 -19.40
C LEU A 11 1.56 14.76 -20.40
N ALA A 12 1.35 15.05 -21.67
CA ALA A 12 1.17 14.05 -22.71
C ALA A 12 2.44 13.20 -22.88
N VAL A 13 3.63 13.85 -22.90
CA VAL A 13 4.92 13.15 -22.96
C VAL A 13 5.15 12.31 -21.70
N ALA A 14 4.87 12.85 -20.51
CA ALA A 14 4.98 12.12 -19.26
C ALA A 14 4.04 10.90 -19.22
N ALA A 15 2.78 11.05 -19.65
CA ALA A 15 1.83 9.95 -19.76
C ALA A 15 2.30 8.86 -20.72
N PHE A 16 2.84 9.25 -21.89
CA PHE A 16 3.43 8.29 -22.83
C PHE A 16 4.61 7.52 -22.21
N LEU A 17 5.51 8.21 -21.50
CA LEU A 17 6.64 7.57 -20.82
C LEU A 17 6.20 6.67 -19.66
N PHE A 18 5.12 7.03 -18.95
CA PHE A 18 4.53 6.17 -17.90
C PHE A 18 3.90 4.90 -18.47
N ILE A 19 3.25 4.97 -19.64
CA ILE A 19 2.63 3.82 -20.29
C ILE A 19 3.67 2.90 -20.90
N THR A 20 4.75 3.46 -21.49
CA THR A 20 5.79 2.69 -22.17
C THR A 20 6.85 2.14 -21.23
N GLU A 21 6.94 2.66 -20.00
CA GLU A 21 7.95 2.29 -18.98
C GLU A 21 9.41 2.33 -19.49
N LEU A 22 9.69 3.13 -20.53
CA LEU A 22 11.03 3.28 -21.11
C LEU A 22 12.02 3.88 -20.11
N ILE A 23 11.53 4.65 -19.14
CA ILE A 23 12.31 5.31 -18.10
C ILE A 23 11.61 5.04 -16.76
N PRO A 24 12.35 4.82 -15.65
CA PRO A 24 11.75 4.64 -14.33
C PRO A 24 10.75 5.75 -13.99
N LEU A 25 9.58 5.38 -13.44
CA LEU A 25 8.47 6.30 -13.17
C LEU A 25 8.89 7.53 -12.37
N ALA A 26 9.76 7.34 -11.36
CA ALA A 26 10.28 8.43 -10.53
C ALA A 26 11.09 9.44 -11.35
N VAL A 27 11.91 8.96 -12.30
CA VAL A 27 12.72 9.83 -13.19
C VAL A 27 11.81 10.59 -14.14
N THR A 28 10.80 9.94 -14.71
CA THR A 28 9.81 10.58 -15.58
C THR A 28 9.06 11.69 -14.86
N ALA A 29 8.61 11.44 -13.61
CA ALA A 29 7.92 12.44 -12.80
C ALA A 29 8.81 13.66 -12.49
N MET A 30 10.08 13.40 -12.08
CA MET A 30 11.04 14.46 -11.79
C MET A 30 11.41 15.26 -13.04
N ALA A 31 11.56 14.58 -14.17
CA ALA A 31 11.86 15.23 -15.47
C ALA A 31 10.69 16.13 -15.90
N ALA A 32 9.43 15.69 -15.75
CA ALA A 32 8.26 16.50 -16.07
C ALA A 32 8.20 17.78 -15.22
N CYS A 33 8.42 17.68 -13.89
CA CYS A 33 8.48 18.84 -13.01
C CYS A 33 9.62 19.80 -13.41
N THR A 34 10.81 19.28 -13.70
CA THR A 34 11.97 20.06 -14.10
C THR A 34 11.72 20.77 -15.43
N MET A 35 11.13 20.08 -16.41
CA MET A 35 10.78 20.67 -17.71
C MET A 35 9.80 21.83 -17.58
N LEU A 36 8.79 21.73 -16.73
CA LEU A 36 7.85 22.84 -16.45
C LEU A 36 8.58 24.05 -15.84
N GLY A 37 9.60 23.81 -15.03
CA GLY A 37 10.44 24.89 -14.50
C GLY A 37 11.33 25.53 -15.57
N ILE A 38 12.02 24.74 -16.41
CA ILE A 38 12.89 25.22 -17.49
C ILE A 38 12.09 26.01 -18.53
N LEU A 39 10.88 25.55 -18.85
CA LEU A 39 10.01 26.21 -19.82
C LEU A 39 9.28 27.45 -19.23
N GLY A 40 9.58 27.81 -17.98
CA GLY A 40 9.05 29.03 -17.34
C GLY A 40 7.57 28.96 -16.97
N VAL A 41 6.96 27.77 -16.98
CA VAL A 41 5.57 27.56 -16.56
C VAL A 41 5.46 27.64 -15.04
N LEU A 42 6.43 27.07 -14.34
CA LEU A 42 6.51 27.10 -12.88
C LEU A 42 7.70 27.97 -12.41
N PRO A 43 7.50 28.82 -11.40
CA PRO A 43 8.62 29.51 -10.77
C PRO A 43 9.55 28.50 -10.09
N SER A 44 10.86 28.74 -10.09
CA SER A 44 11.89 27.81 -9.59
C SER A 44 11.61 27.27 -8.19
N LYS A 45 11.02 28.09 -7.30
CA LYS A 45 10.62 27.69 -5.95
C LYS A 45 9.44 26.70 -5.92
N ALA A 46 8.59 26.68 -6.96
CA ALA A 46 7.41 25.84 -7.02
C ALA A 46 7.70 24.47 -7.68
N VAL A 47 8.78 24.34 -8.45
CA VAL A 47 9.09 23.10 -9.20
C VAL A 47 9.11 21.87 -8.31
N TYR A 48 9.72 21.98 -7.13
CA TYR A 48 9.86 20.87 -6.19
C TYR A 48 9.09 21.09 -4.87
N ALA A 49 8.23 22.10 -4.80
CA ALA A 49 7.47 22.42 -3.59
C ALA A 49 6.57 21.25 -3.14
N GLY A 50 6.12 20.42 -4.09
CA GLY A 50 5.35 19.22 -3.80
C GLY A 50 6.07 18.23 -2.88
N LEU A 51 7.40 18.14 -2.93
CA LEU A 51 8.19 17.25 -2.07
C LEU A 51 8.16 17.67 -0.59
N SER A 52 7.91 18.96 -0.31
CA SER A 52 7.77 19.52 1.04
C SER A 52 6.32 19.55 1.52
N ASN A 53 5.37 19.05 0.73
CA ASN A 53 3.97 18.97 1.15
C ASN A 53 3.84 18.01 2.34
N SER A 54 3.13 18.44 3.38
CA SER A 54 2.94 17.66 4.61
C SER A 54 2.35 16.28 4.38
N THR A 55 1.48 16.16 3.37
CA THR A 55 0.86 14.89 2.99
C THR A 55 1.87 13.95 2.31
N VAL A 56 2.79 14.47 1.50
CA VAL A 56 3.87 13.68 0.88
C VAL A 56 4.86 13.21 1.94
N VAL A 57 5.22 14.08 2.88
CA VAL A 57 6.09 13.73 4.02
C VAL A 57 5.44 12.65 4.90
N LEU A 58 4.14 12.78 5.18
CA LEU A 58 3.35 11.75 5.88
C LEU A 58 3.45 10.40 5.18
N PHE A 59 3.21 10.39 3.88
CA PHE A 59 3.23 9.18 3.07
C PHE A 59 4.62 8.51 3.06
N GLY A 60 5.68 9.32 2.88
CA GLY A 60 7.07 8.83 2.96
C GLY A 60 7.38 8.16 4.30
N GLY A 61 6.99 8.78 5.42
CA GLY A 61 7.14 8.19 6.75
C GLY A 61 6.40 6.86 6.90
N MET A 62 5.17 6.78 6.42
CA MET A 62 4.36 5.55 6.48
C MET A 62 4.89 4.44 5.58
N PHE A 63 5.51 4.77 4.44
CA PHE A 63 6.19 3.77 3.62
C PHE A 63 7.38 3.12 4.36
N VAL A 64 8.15 3.90 5.11
CA VAL A 64 9.26 3.36 5.91
C VAL A 64 8.74 2.43 7.01
N ILE A 65 7.67 2.81 7.70
CA ILE A 65 7.04 1.97 8.75
C ILE A 65 6.46 0.70 8.12
N GLY A 66 5.77 0.80 6.98
CA GLY A 66 5.25 -0.34 6.24
C GLY A 66 6.37 -1.30 5.80
N ALA A 67 7.45 -0.78 5.24
CA ALA A 67 8.62 -1.58 4.87
C ALA A 67 9.25 -2.29 6.09
N ALA A 68 9.33 -1.62 7.24
CA ALA A 68 9.80 -2.23 8.49
C ALA A 68 8.89 -3.39 8.93
N MET A 69 7.57 -3.24 8.81
CA MET A 69 6.60 -4.30 9.12
C MET A 69 6.82 -5.55 8.24
N PHE A 70 7.10 -5.37 6.95
CA PHE A 70 7.39 -6.47 6.03
C PHE A 70 8.77 -7.10 6.30
N LYS A 71 9.82 -6.27 6.46
CA LYS A 71 11.18 -6.76 6.72
C LYS A 71 11.31 -7.52 8.04
N THR A 72 10.61 -7.10 9.09
CA THR A 72 10.61 -7.79 10.38
C THR A 72 9.77 -9.07 10.38
N GLY A 73 8.95 -9.30 9.35
CA GLY A 73 8.05 -10.44 9.23
C GLY A 73 6.76 -10.32 10.06
N LEU A 74 6.44 -9.13 10.57
CA LEU A 74 5.21 -8.89 11.34
C LEU A 74 3.97 -9.19 10.51
N ALA A 75 3.90 -8.67 9.28
CA ALA A 75 2.77 -8.91 8.38
C ALA A 75 2.56 -10.39 8.08
N GLU A 76 3.65 -11.12 7.84
CA GLU A 76 3.61 -12.56 7.61
C GLU A 76 3.16 -13.33 8.87
N ALA A 77 3.67 -12.95 10.05
CA ALA A 77 3.27 -13.58 11.31
C ALA A 77 1.77 -13.39 11.60
N ILE A 78 1.23 -12.19 11.35
CA ILE A 78 -0.20 -11.91 11.47
C ILE A 78 -0.99 -12.76 10.46
N GLY A 79 -0.56 -12.80 9.20
CA GLY A 79 -1.18 -13.60 8.15
C GLY A 79 -1.25 -15.07 8.53
N ILE A 80 -0.13 -15.67 8.93
CA ILE A 80 -0.06 -17.07 9.34
C ILE A 80 -0.97 -17.34 10.55
N ALA A 81 -0.98 -16.46 11.56
CA ALA A 81 -1.78 -16.64 12.76
C ALA A 81 -3.29 -16.66 12.47
N VAL A 82 -3.74 -15.76 11.59
CA VAL A 82 -5.18 -15.66 11.22
C VAL A 82 -5.58 -16.85 10.36
N VAL A 83 -4.79 -17.20 9.35
CA VAL A 83 -5.10 -18.28 8.42
C VAL A 83 -5.08 -19.66 9.13
N LYS A 84 -4.15 -19.88 10.05
CA LYS A 84 -4.14 -21.12 10.87
C LYS A 84 -5.42 -21.31 11.68
N LYS A 85 -6.04 -20.23 12.14
CA LYS A 85 -7.32 -20.29 12.86
C LYS A 85 -8.51 -20.61 11.95
N ALA A 86 -8.45 -20.21 10.68
CA ALA A 86 -9.52 -20.43 9.71
C ALA A 86 -9.64 -21.90 9.28
N GLY A 87 -8.58 -22.69 9.41
CA GLY A 87 -8.54 -24.08 8.96
C GLY A 87 -8.36 -24.21 7.45
N THR A 88 -8.68 -25.41 6.92
CA THR A 88 -8.47 -25.77 5.50
C THR A 88 -9.74 -25.70 4.64
N ASN A 89 -10.86 -25.28 5.21
CA ASN A 89 -12.09 -25.10 4.44
C ASN A 89 -12.02 -23.85 3.57
N GLU A 90 -12.40 -23.95 2.30
CA GLU A 90 -12.27 -22.88 1.29
C GLU A 90 -12.90 -21.54 1.74
N ILE A 91 -14.15 -21.54 2.22
CA ILE A 91 -14.85 -20.29 2.58
C ILE A 91 -14.25 -19.60 3.81
N PRO A 92 -14.03 -20.27 4.95
CA PRO A 92 -13.39 -19.64 6.10
C PRO A 92 -11.95 -19.19 5.81
N LEU A 93 -11.23 -19.95 5.00
CA LEU A 93 -9.86 -19.60 4.58
C LEU A 93 -9.86 -18.32 3.76
N MET A 94 -10.69 -18.26 2.72
CA MET A 94 -10.85 -17.07 1.87
C MET A 94 -11.29 -15.85 2.70
N ALA A 95 -12.27 -16.00 3.59
CA ALA A 95 -12.70 -14.92 4.48
C ALA A 95 -11.55 -14.41 5.37
N ALA A 96 -10.78 -15.32 5.97
CA ALA A 96 -9.65 -14.97 6.82
C ALA A 96 -8.54 -14.24 6.03
N ILE A 97 -8.23 -14.74 4.83
CA ILE A 97 -7.27 -14.09 3.91
C ILE A 97 -7.75 -12.67 3.56
N MET A 98 -9.00 -12.51 3.17
CA MET A 98 -9.54 -11.19 2.82
C MET A 98 -9.51 -10.23 4.01
N ILE A 99 -9.97 -10.65 5.18
CA ILE A 99 -10.02 -9.79 6.37
C ILE A 99 -8.62 -9.34 6.77
N VAL A 100 -7.66 -10.27 6.88
CA VAL A 100 -6.29 -9.91 7.28
C VAL A 100 -5.63 -9.01 6.24
N THR A 101 -5.87 -9.26 4.96
CA THR A 101 -5.33 -8.45 3.88
C THR A 101 -5.91 -7.03 3.89
N ILE A 102 -7.22 -6.87 4.07
CA ILE A 102 -7.89 -5.58 4.20
C ILE A 102 -7.26 -4.78 5.35
N VAL A 103 -7.10 -5.38 6.52
CA VAL A 103 -6.52 -4.71 7.69
C VAL A 103 -5.06 -4.31 7.45
N LEU A 104 -4.24 -5.20 6.92
CA LEU A 104 -2.84 -4.90 6.64
C LEU A 104 -2.70 -3.83 5.54
N SER A 105 -3.48 -3.93 4.47
CA SER A 105 -3.44 -2.99 3.35
C SER A 105 -4.00 -1.61 3.70
N SER A 106 -4.86 -1.50 4.71
CA SER A 106 -5.37 -0.21 5.17
C SER A 106 -4.29 0.69 5.78
N VAL A 107 -3.21 0.11 6.30
CA VAL A 107 -2.11 0.84 6.95
C VAL A 107 -0.76 0.70 6.22
N SER A 108 -0.74 -0.04 5.13
CA SER A 108 0.47 -0.32 4.35
C SER A 108 0.16 -0.30 2.84
N SER A 109 1.19 -0.47 1.99
CA SER A 109 0.96 -0.50 0.54
C SER A 109 0.23 -1.79 0.11
N ASN A 110 -0.68 -1.68 -0.86
CA ASN A 110 -1.41 -2.81 -1.42
C ASN A 110 -0.46 -3.86 -2.01
N THR A 111 0.50 -3.41 -2.82
CA THR A 111 1.50 -4.27 -3.47
C THR A 111 2.36 -5.00 -2.44
N GLY A 112 2.86 -4.28 -1.42
CA GLY A 112 3.65 -4.87 -0.34
C GLY A 112 2.87 -5.93 0.45
N THR A 113 1.58 -5.66 0.73
CA THR A 113 0.71 -6.62 1.43
C THR A 113 0.50 -7.88 0.61
N VAL A 114 0.20 -7.76 -0.69
CA VAL A 114 0.04 -8.89 -1.60
C VAL A 114 1.33 -9.70 -1.69
N ALA A 115 2.46 -9.04 -1.95
CA ALA A 115 3.76 -9.70 -2.11
C ALA A 115 4.20 -10.46 -0.85
N CYS A 116 3.92 -9.91 0.34
CA CYS A 116 4.24 -10.54 1.61
C CYS A 116 3.35 -11.77 1.91
N LEU A 117 2.04 -11.66 1.65
CA LEU A 117 1.09 -12.72 1.98
C LEU A 117 1.02 -13.82 0.91
N MET A 118 1.34 -13.51 -0.34
CA MET A 118 1.25 -14.45 -1.46
C MET A 118 1.99 -15.77 -1.21
N PRO A 119 3.29 -15.79 -0.81
CA PRO A 119 3.99 -17.05 -0.59
C PRO A 119 3.40 -17.86 0.57
N VAL A 120 2.90 -17.18 1.61
CA VAL A 120 2.23 -17.85 2.75
C VAL A 120 0.96 -18.54 2.29
N ILE A 121 0.12 -17.83 1.51
CA ILE A 121 -1.14 -18.35 0.99
C ILE A 121 -0.90 -19.52 0.04
N ILE A 122 0.09 -19.42 -0.86
CA ILE A 122 0.46 -20.52 -1.75
C ILE A 122 0.85 -21.76 -0.95
N GLY A 123 1.70 -21.61 0.08
CA GLY A 123 2.11 -22.72 0.94
C GLY A 123 0.93 -23.38 1.65
N ILE A 124 -0.05 -22.59 2.11
CA ILE A 124 -1.26 -23.11 2.77
C ILE A 124 -2.17 -23.82 1.76
N CYS A 125 -2.37 -23.22 0.58
CA CYS A 125 -3.16 -23.83 -0.49
C CYS A 125 -2.59 -25.19 -0.93
N GLN A 126 -1.25 -25.28 -1.05
CA GLN A 126 -0.57 -26.55 -1.35
C GLN A 126 -0.82 -27.59 -0.26
N ALA A 127 -0.67 -27.23 1.03
CA ALA A 127 -0.93 -28.11 2.14
C ALA A 127 -2.40 -28.55 2.24
N ALA A 128 -3.33 -27.65 1.92
CA ALA A 128 -4.78 -27.89 1.93
C ALA A 128 -5.30 -28.56 0.64
N LYS A 129 -4.45 -28.72 -0.39
CA LYS A 129 -4.82 -29.20 -1.73
C LYS A 129 -5.90 -28.33 -2.41
N ILE A 130 -5.88 -27.02 -2.16
CA ILE A 130 -6.75 -26.03 -2.78
C ILE A 130 -5.98 -25.35 -3.91
N PRO A 131 -6.59 -25.09 -5.08
CA PRO A 131 -5.93 -24.31 -6.14
C PRO A 131 -5.59 -22.91 -5.66
N ALA A 132 -4.33 -22.52 -5.71
CA ALA A 132 -3.86 -21.22 -5.21
C ALA A 132 -4.54 -20.04 -5.94
N SER A 133 -4.90 -20.20 -7.22
CA SER A 133 -5.63 -19.18 -8.01
C SER A 133 -6.93 -18.73 -7.35
N LYS A 134 -7.61 -19.62 -6.63
CA LYS A 134 -8.86 -19.30 -5.92
C LYS A 134 -8.67 -18.35 -4.74
N GLU A 135 -7.49 -18.34 -4.14
CA GLU A 135 -7.17 -17.50 -2.97
C GLU A 135 -6.35 -16.25 -3.33
N LEU A 136 -5.55 -16.32 -4.40
CA LEU A 136 -4.71 -15.20 -4.84
C LEU A 136 -5.53 -14.04 -5.43
N MET A 137 -6.62 -14.32 -6.16
CA MET A 137 -7.50 -13.27 -6.67
C MET A 137 -8.22 -12.55 -5.52
N PRO A 138 -8.87 -13.23 -4.56
CA PRO A 138 -9.40 -12.61 -3.34
C PRO A 138 -8.35 -11.80 -2.55
N LEU A 139 -7.11 -12.27 -2.46
CA LEU A 139 -6.00 -11.54 -1.86
C LEU A 139 -5.79 -10.17 -2.54
N ALA A 140 -5.68 -10.16 -3.87
CA ALA A 140 -5.46 -8.93 -4.63
C ALA A 140 -6.65 -7.95 -4.52
N ILE A 141 -7.88 -8.47 -4.59
CA ILE A 141 -9.10 -7.68 -4.41
C ILE A 141 -9.13 -7.08 -3.01
N ALA A 142 -8.86 -7.87 -1.97
CA ALA A 142 -8.85 -7.43 -0.59
C ALA A 142 -7.79 -6.35 -0.31
N ALA A 143 -6.60 -6.48 -0.92
CA ALA A 143 -5.56 -5.47 -0.79
C ALA A 143 -5.99 -4.13 -1.38
N ASN A 144 -6.58 -4.13 -2.58
CA ASN A 144 -7.05 -2.90 -3.22
C ASN A 144 -8.18 -2.22 -2.41
N VAL A 145 -9.13 -3.00 -1.94
CA VAL A 145 -10.25 -2.47 -1.16
C VAL A 145 -9.80 -2.02 0.22
N GLY A 146 -8.89 -2.75 0.87
CA GLY A 146 -8.29 -2.34 2.14
C GLY A 146 -7.61 -0.98 2.06
N GLY A 147 -6.95 -0.68 0.93
CA GLY A 147 -6.34 0.62 0.67
C GLY A 147 -7.31 1.80 0.67
N THR A 148 -8.61 1.58 0.52
CA THR A 148 -9.61 2.66 0.54
C THR A 148 -10.05 3.07 1.95
N ILE A 149 -9.63 2.37 3.01
CA ILE A 149 -10.11 2.60 4.38
C ILE A 149 -9.43 3.78 5.05
N THR A 150 -8.17 4.03 4.75
CA THR A 150 -7.41 5.13 5.38
C THR A 150 -6.83 6.08 4.35
N MET A 151 -6.43 7.26 4.81
CA MET A 151 -5.75 8.23 3.96
C MET A 151 -4.49 7.67 3.29
N ILE A 152 -3.73 6.82 3.98
CA ILE A 152 -2.43 6.32 3.52
C ILE A 152 -2.49 4.95 2.82
N GLY A 153 -3.63 4.28 2.84
CA GLY A 153 -3.77 2.94 2.28
C GLY A 153 -3.50 2.88 0.76
N THR A 154 -3.77 3.98 0.05
CA THR A 154 -3.51 4.07 -1.39
C THR A 154 -3.10 5.48 -1.81
N PRO A 155 -2.16 5.62 -2.80
CA PRO A 155 -1.68 6.91 -3.28
C PRO A 155 -2.76 7.92 -3.70
N PRO A 156 -3.85 7.55 -4.38
CA PRO A 156 -4.92 8.49 -4.74
C PRO A 156 -5.51 9.25 -3.56
N ASN A 157 -5.71 8.60 -2.41
CA ASN A 157 -6.25 9.25 -1.20
C ASN A 157 -5.33 10.37 -0.72
N VAL A 158 -4.02 10.12 -0.76
CA VAL A 158 -2.97 11.09 -0.38
C VAL A 158 -2.94 12.26 -1.37
N ILE A 159 -3.03 11.98 -2.67
CA ILE A 159 -3.01 13.01 -3.73
C ILE A 159 -4.20 13.95 -3.59
N VAL A 160 -5.41 13.40 -3.41
CA VAL A 160 -6.63 14.20 -3.23
C VAL A 160 -6.52 15.07 -1.98
N THR A 161 -6.09 14.51 -0.85
CA THR A 161 -5.91 15.24 0.41
C THR A 161 -4.87 16.35 0.25
N GLY A 162 -3.75 16.08 -0.43
CA GLY A 162 -2.71 17.08 -0.73
C GLY A 162 -3.20 18.20 -1.63
N ALA A 163 -4.01 17.89 -2.64
CA ALA A 163 -4.61 18.88 -3.54
C ALA A 163 -5.59 19.80 -2.79
N LEU A 164 -6.45 19.24 -1.92
CA LEU A 164 -7.35 20.02 -1.06
C LEU A 164 -6.58 20.94 -0.13
N THR A 165 -5.51 20.46 0.48
CA THR A 165 -4.62 21.27 1.35
C THR A 165 -4.05 22.46 0.56
N THR A 166 -3.56 22.22 -0.64
CA THR A 166 -2.97 23.26 -1.50
C THR A 166 -4.02 24.29 -1.94
N ALA A 167 -5.26 23.85 -2.15
CA ALA A 167 -6.38 24.72 -2.51
C ALA A 167 -6.97 25.50 -1.31
N GLY A 168 -6.48 25.27 -0.07
CA GLY A 168 -7.02 25.88 1.14
C GLY A 168 -8.42 25.41 1.51
N LEU A 169 -8.82 24.23 1.01
CA LEU A 169 -10.13 23.61 1.29
C LEU A 169 -10.04 22.66 2.51
N PRO A 170 -11.18 22.35 3.15
CA PRO A 170 -11.22 21.33 4.19
C PRO A 170 -10.64 20.00 3.68
N THR A 171 -9.75 19.41 4.44
CA THR A 171 -9.07 18.14 4.11
C THR A 171 -9.69 16.98 4.85
N PHE A 172 -9.54 15.78 4.31
CA PHE A 172 -9.98 14.56 4.96
C PHE A 172 -9.10 14.23 6.17
N GLY A 173 -9.72 13.79 7.26
CA GLY A 173 -9.05 13.16 8.39
C GLY A 173 -8.53 11.76 8.03
N PHE A 174 -7.63 11.23 8.86
CA PHE A 174 -6.96 9.95 8.60
C PHE A 174 -7.93 8.79 8.35
N PHE A 175 -9.01 8.69 9.13
CA PHE A 175 -10.03 7.64 9.05
C PHE A 175 -11.34 8.08 8.37
N GLU A 176 -11.45 9.28 7.82
CA GLU A 176 -12.69 9.69 7.16
C GLU A 176 -13.00 8.87 5.90
N PHE A 177 -11.96 8.37 5.25
CA PHE A 177 -12.10 7.41 4.14
C PHE A 177 -12.79 6.11 4.57
N ALA A 178 -12.70 5.71 5.84
CA ALA A 178 -13.31 4.51 6.39
C ALA A 178 -14.85 4.52 6.28
N ALA A 179 -15.47 5.69 6.26
CA ALA A 179 -16.91 5.83 6.10
C ALA A 179 -17.45 5.18 4.81
N ILE A 180 -16.65 5.20 3.76
CA ILE A 180 -16.94 4.54 2.48
C ILE A 180 -16.15 3.23 2.35
N GLY A 181 -14.90 3.21 2.77
CA GLY A 181 -14.00 2.07 2.63
C GLY A 181 -14.46 0.83 3.39
N ILE A 182 -14.99 0.96 4.61
CA ILE A 182 -15.48 -0.18 5.39
C ILE A 182 -16.74 -0.80 4.77
N PRO A 183 -17.80 -0.05 4.44
CA PRO A 183 -18.96 -0.61 3.72
C PRO A 183 -18.59 -1.27 2.40
N LEU A 184 -17.72 -0.63 1.62
CA LEU A 184 -17.22 -1.18 0.35
C LEU A 184 -16.48 -2.50 0.57
N SER A 185 -15.59 -2.55 1.55
CA SER A 185 -14.83 -3.75 1.91
C SER A 185 -15.77 -4.90 2.33
N LEU A 186 -16.80 -4.60 3.09
CA LEU A 186 -17.80 -5.59 3.51
C LEU A 186 -18.56 -6.16 2.29
N VAL A 187 -19.09 -5.28 1.44
CA VAL A 187 -19.86 -5.69 0.24
C VAL A 187 -18.99 -6.53 -0.70
N ILE A 188 -17.76 -6.11 -0.97
CA ILE A 188 -16.85 -6.85 -1.86
C ILE A 188 -16.44 -8.19 -1.22
N THR A 189 -16.20 -8.24 0.08
CA THR A 189 -15.88 -9.49 0.77
C THR A 189 -17.05 -10.47 0.68
N VAL A 190 -18.26 -10.02 0.99
CA VAL A 190 -19.47 -10.85 0.87
C VAL A 190 -19.70 -11.30 -0.58
N TYR A 191 -19.59 -10.38 -1.53
CA TYR A 191 -19.68 -10.72 -2.96
C TYR A 191 -18.66 -11.79 -3.36
N THR A 192 -17.40 -11.62 -2.99
CA THR A 192 -16.32 -12.56 -3.34
C THR A 192 -16.56 -13.94 -2.73
N LEU A 193 -17.00 -14.01 -1.46
CA LEU A 193 -17.27 -15.26 -0.77
C LEU A 193 -18.44 -16.05 -1.34
N PHE A 194 -19.50 -15.38 -1.77
CA PHE A 194 -20.74 -16.07 -2.20
C PHE A 194 -20.87 -16.19 -3.72
N ILE A 195 -20.43 -15.18 -4.48
CA ILE A 195 -20.58 -15.12 -5.94
C ILE A 195 -19.21 -15.25 -6.62
N GLY A 196 -18.23 -14.40 -6.25
CA GLY A 196 -16.95 -14.28 -6.92
C GLY A 196 -16.17 -15.60 -6.96
N ARG A 197 -16.18 -16.37 -5.87
CA ARG A 197 -15.50 -17.66 -5.79
C ARG A 197 -15.91 -18.66 -6.90
N HIS A 198 -17.16 -18.59 -7.38
CA HIS A 198 -17.64 -19.46 -8.44
C HIS A 198 -17.18 -18.99 -9.82
N MET A 199 -16.85 -17.72 -9.98
CA MET A 199 -16.35 -17.12 -11.21
C MET A 199 -14.84 -17.28 -11.38
N ILE A 200 -14.10 -17.49 -10.27
CA ILE A 200 -12.66 -17.67 -10.29
C ILE A 200 -12.34 -19.07 -10.80
N ALA A 201 -11.68 -19.15 -11.96
CA ALA A 201 -11.30 -20.42 -12.56
C ALA A 201 -10.29 -21.15 -11.64
N ALA A 202 -10.57 -22.42 -11.36
CA ALA A 202 -9.68 -23.31 -10.63
C ALA A 202 -8.50 -23.73 -11.53
N LYS A 203 -7.61 -22.80 -11.85
CA LYS A 203 -6.32 -23.14 -12.45
C LYS A 203 -5.39 -23.61 -11.33
N SER A 204 -4.91 -24.84 -11.44
CA SER A 204 -3.79 -25.31 -10.63
C SER A 204 -2.66 -24.26 -10.77
N ALA A 205 -1.99 -23.93 -9.69
CA ALA A 205 -0.77 -23.12 -9.73
C ALA A 205 0.32 -23.96 -10.45
N GLY A 206 0.14 -24.13 -11.76
CA GLY A 206 1.22 -24.53 -12.63
C GLY A 206 2.21 -23.39 -12.62
N ALA A 207 3.44 -23.66 -12.19
CA ALA A 207 4.59 -22.78 -12.22
C ALA A 207 4.22 -21.30 -12.28
N MET A 208 3.90 -20.70 -11.13
CA MET A 208 4.04 -19.25 -11.03
C MET A 208 5.50 -18.98 -11.36
N ASP A 209 5.73 -18.19 -12.40
CA ASP A 209 7.06 -17.78 -12.78
C ASP A 209 7.83 -17.38 -11.52
N GLU A 210 8.90 -18.10 -11.23
CA GLU A 210 9.79 -17.75 -10.10
C GLU A 210 10.28 -16.31 -10.22
N GLU A 211 10.36 -15.78 -11.44
CA GLU A 211 10.63 -14.38 -11.73
C GLU A 211 9.54 -13.44 -11.23
N ALA A 212 8.27 -13.73 -11.45
CA ALA A 212 7.16 -12.92 -10.96
C ALA A 212 7.10 -12.92 -9.43
N LEU A 213 7.41 -14.06 -8.79
CA LEU A 213 7.51 -14.17 -7.34
C LEU A 213 8.72 -13.40 -6.78
N LYS A 214 9.86 -13.42 -7.49
CA LYS A 214 11.05 -12.64 -7.13
C LYS A 214 10.79 -11.14 -7.29
N ALA A 215 10.22 -10.71 -8.42
CA ALA A 215 9.87 -9.31 -8.67
C ALA A 215 8.90 -8.79 -7.59
N ALA A 216 7.86 -9.55 -7.25
CA ALA A 216 6.93 -9.18 -6.20
C ALA A 216 7.59 -9.09 -4.81
N LYS A 217 8.56 -9.97 -4.51
CA LYS A 217 9.36 -9.89 -3.27
C LYS A 217 10.30 -8.68 -3.26
N GLU A 218 10.89 -8.32 -4.38
CA GLU A 218 11.75 -7.13 -4.52
C GLU A 218 10.95 -5.84 -4.35
N GLU A 219 9.77 -5.74 -4.97
CA GLU A 219 8.84 -4.60 -4.80
C GLU A 219 8.33 -4.47 -3.34
N ALA A 220 8.16 -5.58 -2.64
CA ALA A 220 7.80 -5.57 -1.22
C ALA A 220 8.91 -5.09 -0.29
N GLY A 221 10.05 -4.67 -0.82
CA GLY A 221 11.19 -4.20 -0.03
C GLY A 221 12.07 -5.33 0.52
N GLY A 222 12.16 -6.45 -0.21
CA GLY A 222 13.12 -7.51 0.07
C GLY A 222 12.89 -8.24 1.40
N GLY A 223 11.64 -8.63 1.67
CA GLY A 223 11.29 -9.55 2.78
C GLY A 223 11.79 -10.97 2.51
N GLY A 224 13.07 -11.13 2.17
CA GLY A 224 13.71 -12.43 1.98
C GLY A 224 14.68 -12.70 3.11
N ASP A 225 14.64 -13.91 3.64
CA ASP A 225 15.67 -14.68 4.38
C ASP A 225 16.50 -14.00 5.50
N ALA A 226 16.23 -12.78 5.91
CA ALA A 226 16.83 -12.22 7.11
C ALA A 226 16.27 -12.98 8.34
N PRO A 227 17.10 -13.39 9.28
CA PRO A 227 16.64 -14.08 10.49
C PRO A 227 15.61 -13.19 11.21
N LYS A 228 14.35 -13.62 11.20
CA LYS A 228 13.21 -12.87 11.76
C LYS A 228 13.39 -12.77 13.28
N SER A 229 13.89 -11.64 13.75
CA SER A 229 14.02 -11.39 15.19
C SER A 229 12.65 -11.07 15.78
N LYS A 230 12.18 -11.92 16.72
CA LYS A 230 10.92 -11.68 17.44
C LYS A 230 10.89 -10.29 18.10
N THR A 231 12.02 -9.83 18.62
CA THR A 231 12.15 -8.53 19.26
C THR A 231 11.90 -7.39 18.26
N LYS A 232 12.53 -7.43 17.07
CA LYS A 232 12.33 -6.41 16.03
C LYS A 232 10.89 -6.41 15.50
N MET A 233 10.28 -7.59 15.36
CA MET A 233 8.87 -7.75 14.98
C MET A 233 7.94 -7.06 16.00
N TRP A 234 8.15 -7.28 17.30
CA TRP A 234 7.35 -6.65 18.35
C TRP A 234 7.56 -5.12 18.40
N ILE A 235 8.81 -4.66 18.25
CA ILE A 235 9.13 -3.24 18.21
C ILE A 235 8.42 -2.55 17.04
N SER A 236 8.55 -3.09 15.81
CA SER A 236 7.89 -2.52 14.63
C SER A 236 6.36 -2.49 14.77
N GLY A 237 5.78 -3.53 15.39
CA GLY A 237 4.35 -3.58 15.69
C GLY A 237 3.90 -2.49 16.66
N HIS A 238 4.64 -2.26 17.73
CA HIS A 238 4.32 -1.20 18.71
C HIS A 238 4.47 0.20 18.10
N ILE A 239 5.51 0.41 17.27
CA ILE A 239 5.69 1.68 16.56
C ILE A 239 4.51 1.93 15.61
N LEU A 240 4.13 0.94 14.80
CA LEU A 240 2.98 1.06 13.90
C LEU A 240 1.70 1.40 14.66
N ILE A 241 1.37 0.62 15.70
CA ILE A 241 0.18 0.86 16.52
C ILE A 241 0.24 2.25 17.17
N GLY A 242 1.36 2.65 17.72
CA GLY A 242 1.55 3.96 18.34
C GLY A 242 1.33 5.12 17.36
N VAL A 243 1.89 5.01 16.15
CA VAL A 243 1.72 6.02 15.09
C VAL A 243 0.26 6.07 14.62
N VAL A 244 -0.36 4.92 14.35
CA VAL A 244 -1.77 4.84 13.92
C VAL A 244 -2.70 5.39 15.00
N LEU A 245 -2.47 5.08 16.27
CA LEU A 245 -3.24 5.65 17.40
C LEU A 245 -3.07 7.16 17.51
N CYS A 246 -1.84 7.66 17.35
CA CYS A 246 -1.56 9.09 17.36
C CYS A 246 -2.30 9.82 16.24
N MET A 247 -2.37 9.20 15.04
CA MET A 247 -3.13 9.71 13.91
C MET A 247 -4.65 9.61 14.11
N ALA A 248 -5.14 8.52 14.70
CA ALA A 248 -6.55 8.29 15.00
C ALA A 248 -7.10 9.31 15.99
N LEU A 249 -6.32 9.60 17.03
CA LEU A 249 -6.70 10.57 18.07
C LEU A 249 -6.64 12.02 17.59
N ASN A 250 -6.09 12.26 16.40
CA ASN A 250 -5.97 13.58 15.76
C ASN A 250 -5.50 14.66 16.77
N LEU A 251 -4.42 14.35 17.48
CA LEU A 251 -3.88 15.20 18.53
C LEU A 251 -3.46 16.54 17.92
N LYS A 252 -4.09 17.63 18.35
CA LYS A 252 -3.78 19.01 17.90
C LYS A 252 -2.30 19.38 18.10
N THR A 253 -1.63 18.72 19.04
CA THR A 253 -0.23 18.94 19.39
C THR A 253 0.77 18.22 18.50
N VAL A 254 0.36 17.15 17.80
CA VAL A 254 1.25 16.33 16.94
C VAL A 254 0.63 16.21 15.56
N PRO A 255 1.10 16.99 14.56
CA PRO A 255 0.67 16.86 13.18
C PRO A 255 0.91 15.44 12.66
N LEU A 256 0.00 14.94 11.79
CA LEU A 256 0.06 13.58 11.23
C LEU A 256 1.41 13.23 10.59
N HIS A 257 1.98 14.17 9.82
CA HIS A 257 3.27 13.98 9.16
C HIS A 257 4.43 13.87 10.16
N THR A 258 4.37 14.59 11.28
CA THR A 258 5.38 14.52 12.35
C THR A 258 5.33 13.16 13.05
N ALA A 259 4.14 12.65 13.34
CA ALA A 259 3.97 11.31 13.92
C ALA A 259 4.54 10.22 12.99
N ALA A 260 4.26 10.30 11.68
CA ALA A 260 4.78 9.35 10.70
C ALA A 260 6.31 9.38 10.61
N VAL A 261 6.90 10.57 10.52
CA VAL A 261 8.37 10.72 10.43
C VAL A 261 9.04 10.24 11.70
N THR A 262 8.48 10.56 12.88
CA THR A 262 9.02 10.07 14.17
C THR A 262 8.97 8.54 14.22
N GLY A 263 7.86 7.92 13.82
CA GLY A 263 7.75 6.47 13.73
C GLY A 263 8.74 5.85 12.75
N ALA A 264 8.93 6.50 11.58
CA ALA A 264 9.91 6.06 10.60
C ALA A 264 11.35 6.10 11.15
N ILE A 265 11.72 7.19 11.83
CA ILE A 265 13.03 7.33 12.47
C ILE A 265 13.22 6.23 13.52
N LEU A 266 12.22 5.98 14.37
CA LEU A 266 12.28 4.90 15.37
C LEU A 266 12.45 3.53 14.71
N CYS A 267 11.74 3.24 13.62
CA CYS A 267 11.92 1.99 12.86
C CYS A 267 13.35 1.84 12.31
N VAL A 268 13.96 2.93 11.82
CA VAL A 268 15.33 2.90 11.28
C VAL A 268 16.37 2.71 12.39
N ILE A 269 16.20 3.36 13.54
CA ILE A 269 17.13 3.25 14.67
C ILE A 269 17.07 1.86 15.31
N THR A 270 15.88 1.27 15.37
CA THR A 270 15.68 -0.05 16.00
C THR A 270 15.96 -1.23 15.06
N GLY A 271 16.18 -0.96 13.76
CA GLY A 271 16.68 -1.92 12.78
C GLY A 271 15.72 -2.82 12.11
#